data_944be24912437837761a84f669482298
#
_entry.id   944be24912437837761a84f669482298
#
_cell.length_a   1.000
_cell.length_b   1.000
_cell.length_c   1.000
_cell.angle_alpha   90.00
_cell.angle_beta   90.00
_cell.angle_gamma   90.00
#
_symmetry.space_group_name_H-M   'P 1'
#
loop_
_entity.id
_entity.type
_entity.pdbx_description
1 polymer ?
#
loop_
_entity_poly.entity_id
_entity_poly.type
_entity_poly.pdbx_seq_one_letter_code
_entity_poly.pdbx_strand_id
1 'polypeptide(L)'
;SKLLEYGDYYIKEVNSGSDNYLLNTEKFDIEIREHMKTIPITIENTSVDIGLDIDKNGVEQAQPNDEIKYSFNSLKNTSNVPLDNFTWTDNLPYEYVRITKLFTGTYNEDLDYVVKYKTNKSEDYIEYGTYNTQKNNYIDFTSVELEDDEYITDFKVEFGTVMPGFEAVEKPFIFAKVLPTVEPDDRWVNYTSLTGNYKEHELEDKAEWPTISYGKKLEIKKLPRTGF
;
A
#
# COMPACT_ATOMS: atom_id res chain seq x y z
N SER A 1 -34.87 -11.18 33.32
CA SER A 1 -34.47 -10.15 34.32
C SER A 1 -33.97 -10.83 35.58
N LYS A 2 -32.84 -10.42 36.10
CA LYS A 2 -32.28 -10.90 37.36
C LYS A 2 -32.46 -9.77 38.39
N LEU A 3 -33.03 -10.07 39.55
CA LEU A 3 -33.05 -9.11 40.66
C LEU A 3 -31.63 -8.99 41.18
N LEU A 4 -31.12 -7.77 41.27
CA LEU A 4 -29.83 -7.45 41.86
C LEU A 4 -30.05 -6.87 43.26
N GLU A 5 -29.14 -7.20 44.19
CA GLU A 5 -29.10 -6.64 45.52
C GLU A 5 -28.62 -5.17 45.51
N TYR A 6 -28.76 -4.47 46.59
CA TYR A 6 -28.17 -3.12 46.74
C TYR A 6 -26.64 -3.23 46.61
N GLY A 7 -26.06 -2.37 45.82
CA GLY A 7 -24.62 -2.43 45.58
C GLY A 7 -24.17 -1.61 44.39
N ASP A 8 -22.87 -1.66 44.12
CA ASP A 8 -22.21 -1.04 43.00
C ASP A 8 -21.93 -2.12 41.95
N TYR A 9 -22.29 -1.85 40.73
CA TYR A 9 -22.21 -2.74 39.60
C TYR A 9 -21.59 -2.03 38.43
N TYR A 10 -21.15 -2.77 37.46
CA TYR A 10 -20.84 -2.24 36.12
C TYR A 10 -21.41 -3.14 35.02
N ILE A 11 -21.75 -2.53 33.91
CA ILE A 11 -22.06 -3.22 32.66
C ILE A 11 -20.90 -3.04 31.72
N LYS A 12 -20.54 -4.13 31.03
CA LYS A 12 -19.54 -4.18 29.99
C LYS A 12 -20.07 -5.03 28.86
N GLU A 13 -19.93 -4.57 27.64
CA GLU A 13 -20.19 -5.40 26.46
C GLU A 13 -19.10 -6.48 26.35
N VAL A 14 -19.51 -7.72 26.12
CA VAL A 14 -18.59 -8.86 25.94
C VAL A 14 -18.63 -9.42 24.51
N ASN A 15 -19.61 -9.01 23.73
CA ASN A 15 -19.77 -9.38 22.32
C ASN A 15 -20.62 -8.30 21.64
N SER A 16 -20.18 -7.77 20.51
CA SER A 16 -20.92 -6.78 19.72
C SER A 16 -22.20 -7.33 19.07
N GLY A 17 -22.38 -8.64 19.08
CA GLY A 17 -23.54 -9.32 18.50
C GLY A 17 -23.51 -9.43 16.98
N SER A 18 -22.61 -8.73 16.33
CA SER A 18 -22.43 -8.71 14.88
C SER A 18 -21.04 -8.24 14.49
N ASP A 19 -20.51 -8.75 13.38
CA ASP A 19 -19.24 -8.33 12.80
C ASP A 19 -19.28 -6.91 12.21
N ASN A 20 -20.47 -6.33 12.10
CA ASN A 20 -20.69 -4.97 11.60
C ASN A 20 -20.43 -3.88 12.66
N TYR A 21 -20.19 -4.25 13.92
CA TYR A 21 -19.97 -3.32 14.99
C TYR A 21 -18.71 -3.63 15.77
N LEU A 22 -17.99 -2.58 16.17
CA LEU A 22 -16.88 -2.68 17.11
C LEU A 22 -17.41 -2.99 18.51
N LEU A 23 -16.66 -3.82 19.23
CA LEU A 23 -16.96 -4.09 20.65
C LEU A 23 -16.74 -2.81 21.45
N ASN A 24 -17.77 -2.34 22.17
CA ASN A 24 -17.62 -1.24 23.12
C ASN A 24 -16.95 -1.78 24.40
N THR A 25 -15.71 -1.36 24.65
CA THR A 25 -14.92 -1.83 25.79
C THR A 25 -15.14 -1.01 27.05
N GLU A 26 -15.97 0.04 27.02
CA GLU A 26 -16.27 0.88 28.17
C GLU A 26 -17.01 0.11 29.26
N LYS A 27 -16.79 0.55 30.51
CA LYS A 27 -17.53 0.10 31.67
C LYS A 27 -18.51 1.16 32.06
N PHE A 28 -19.75 0.78 32.19
CA PHE A 28 -20.83 1.67 32.63
C PHE A 28 -21.15 1.35 34.08
N ASP A 29 -20.71 2.20 35.03
CA ASP A 29 -20.93 2.02 36.46
C ASP A 29 -22.37 2.29 36.80
N ILE A 30 -22.95 1.48 37.68
CA ILE A 30 -24.34 1.55 38.12
C ILE A 30 -24.38 1.40 39.63
N GLU A 31 -25.11 2.30 40.29
CA GLU A 31 -25.43 2.20 41.70
C GLU A 31 -26.88 1.80 41.90
N ILE A 32 -27.13 0.72 42.65
CA ILE A 32 -28.46 0.29 43.03
C ILE A 32 -28.64 0.58 44.52
N ARG A 33 -29.44 1.61 44.82
CA ARG A 33 -29.70 2.10 46.19
C ARG A 33 -31.18 2.08 46.59
N GLU A 34 -32.07 1.89 45.61
CA GLU A 34 -33.51 1.91 45.78
C GLU A 34 -34.16 0.64 45.27
N HIS A 35 -35.19 0.17 45.97
CA HIS A 35 -35.95 -1.01 45.58
C HIS A 35 -36.80 -0.72 44.34
N MET A 36 -36.77 -1.66 43.37
CA MET A 36 -37.56 -1.61 42.12
C MET A 36 -37.31 -0.37 41.22
N LYS A 37 -36.14 0.25 41.31
CA LYS A 37 -35.74 1.33 40.42
C LYS A 37 -35.27 0.76 39.06
N THR A 38 -35.78 1.33 38.01
CA THR A 38 -35.29 1.06 36.66
C THR A 38 -34.21 2.07 36.30
N ILE A 39 -33.03 1.61 35.94
CA ILE A 39 -31.90 2.44 35.50
C ILE A 39 -31.74 2.20 33.97
N PRO A 40 -32.12 3.16 33.10
CA PRO A 40 -31.88 3.06 31.68
C PRO A 40 -30.39 3.26 31.37
N ILE A 41 -29.83 2.41 30.54
CA ILE A 41 -28.46 2.53 30.05
C ILE A 41 -28.52 2.43 28.54
N THR A 42 -27.94 3.41 27.87
CA THR A 42 -27.75 3.39 26.43
C THR A 42 -26.28 3.12 26.13
N ILE A 43 -26.01 2.07 25.35
CA ILE A 43 -24.67 1.75 24.88
C ILE A 43 -24.69 1.94 23.37
N GLU A 44 -23.83 2.82 22.87
CA GLU A 44 -23.69 3.07 21.43
C GLU A 44 -22.54 2.23 20.90
N ASN A 45 -22.79 1.48 19.84
CA ASN A 45 -21.79 0.72 19.15
C ASN A 45 -21.35 1.45 17.87
N THR A 46 -20.04 1.51 17.65
CA THR A 46 -19.47 2.06 16.42
C THR A 46 -19.54 1.02 15.31
N SER A 47 -20.06 1.38 14.15
CA SER A 47 -20.04 0.51 12.98
C SER A 47 -18.61 0.25 12.51
N VAL A 48 -18.36 -0.96 12.00
CA VAL A 48 -17.13 -1.28 11.29
C VAL A 48 -17.16 -0.57 9.93
N ASP A 49 -16.08 0.15 9.64
CA ASP A 49 -15.81 0.78 8.36
C ASP A 49 -14.49 0.23 7.83
N ILE A 50 -14.50 -0.30 6.61
CA ILE A 50 -13.33 -0.95 6.00
C ILE A 50 -12.97 -0.28 4.68
N GLY A 51 -11.69 0.00 4.49
CA GLY A 51 -11.19 0.63 3.27
C GLY A 51 -9.67 0.67 3.18
N LEU A 52 -9.20 0.87 1.97
CA LEU A 52 -7.80 1.05 1.61
C LEU A 52 -7.69 2.32 0.79
N ASP A 53 -6.49 2.88 0.71
CA ASP A 53 -6.20 4.00 -0.17
C ASP A 53 -4.77 3.87 -0.71
N ILE A 54 -4.65 3.79 -2.05
CA ILE A 54 -3.38 3.86 -2.76
C ILE A 54 -3.48 4.88 -3.90
N ASP A 55 -2.50 5.77 -3.99
CA ASP A 55 -2.37 6.75 -5.07
C ASP A 55 -0.96 6.71 -5.65
N LYS A 56 -0.88 6.91 -6.96
CA LYS A 56 0.35 6.79 -7.73
C LYS A 56 0.48 7.91 -8.73
N ASN A 57 1.70 8.39 -8.90
CA ASN A 57 2.06 9.29 -9.99
C ASN A 57 3.43 8.92 -10.58
N GLY A 58 3.75 9.54 -11.71
CA GLY A 58 5.02 9.33 -12.42
C GLY A 58 5.26 10.37 -13.49
N VAL A 59 6.12 10.05 -14.44
CA VAL A 59 6.36 10.88 -15.61
C VAL A 59 5.31 10.63 -16.70
N GLU A 60 4.81 11.67 -17.32
CA GLU A 60 3.87 11.55 -18.44
C GLU A 60 4.57 11.18 -19.76
N GLN A 61 5.84 11.55 -19.88
CA GLN A 61 6.63 11.37 -21.10
C GLN A 61 8.04 10.88 -20.76
N ALA A 62 8.57 9.96 -21.58
CA ALA A 62 9.92 9.44 -21.43
C ALA A 62 10.57 9.14 -22.77
N GLN A 63 11.90 9.00 -22.77
CA GLN A 63 12.70 8.60 -23.93
C GLN A 63 13.39 7.26 -23.68
N PRO A 64 13.80 6.54 -24.73
CA PRO A 64 14.67 5.39 -24.57
C PRO A 64 15.92 5.72 -23.72
N ASN A 65 16.24 4.84 -22.76
CA ASN A 65 17.30 4.98 -21.79
C ASN A 65 17.11 6.03 -20.69
N ASP A 66 15.96 6.68 -20.58
CA ASP A 66 15.67 7.52 -19.43
C ASP A 66 15.56 6.69 -18.13
N GLU A 67 15.97 7.25 -17.01
CA GLU A 67 15.58 6.77 -15.69
C GLU A 67 14.34 7.54 -15.26
N ILE A 68 13.24 6.84 -15.10
CA ILE A 68 11.94 7.41 -14.71
C ILE A 68 11.59 7.05 -13.29
N LYS A 69 10.79 7.90 -12.65
CA LYS A 69 10.35 7.72 -11.26
C LYS A 69 8.84 7.55 -11.23
N TYR A 70 8.37 6.55 -10.46
CA TYR A 70 7.00 6.44 -10.00
C TYR A 70 6.96 6.66 -8.48
N SER A 71 6.02 7.47 -8.01
CA SER A 71 5.84 7.79 -6.59
C SER A 71 4.46 7.35 -6.14
N PHE A 72 4.36 6.87 -4.89
CA PHE A 72 3.12 6.42 -4.28
C PHE A 72 2.72 7.44 -3.22
N ASN A 73 1.75 8.29 -3.55
CA ASN A 73 1.39 9.45 -2.72
C ASN A 73 0.51 9.07 -1.54
N SER A 74 -0.27 8.00 -1.68
CA SER A 74 -0.99 7.36 -0.60
C SER A 74 -0.69 5.86 -0.57
N LEU A 75 -0.58 5.30 0.60
CA LEU A 75 -0.53 3.89 0.92
C LEU A 75 -1.02 3.78 2.36
N LYS A 76 -2.32 3.41 2.53
CA LYS A 76 -3.01 3.61 3.80
C LYS A 76 -4.09 2.57 4.07
N ASN A 77 -4.20 2.17 5.34
CA ASN A 77 -5.40 1.55 5.91
C ASN A 77 -6.37 2.66 6.36
N THR A 78 -7.46 2.86 5.64
CA THR A 78 -8.51 3.84 5.99
C THR A 78 -9.60 3.25 6.87
N SER A 79 -9.50 1.97 7.21
CA SER A 79 -10.45 1.28 8.08
C SER A 79 -10.35 1.76 9.53
N ASN A 80 -11.42 1.57 10.29
CA ASN A 80 -11.40 1.70 11.75
C ASN A 80 -11.11 0.36 12.48
N VAL A 81 -10.65 -0.64 11.73
CA VAL A 81 -10.23 -1.98 12.19
C VAL A 81 -8.85 -2.34 11.68
N PRO A 82 -8.10 -3.22 12.38
CA PRO A 82 -6.88 -3.79 11.81
C PRO A 82 -7.18 -4.57 10.54
N LEU A 83 -6.25 -4.54 9.60
CA LEU A 83 -6.29 -5.35 8.38
C LEU A 83 -5.14 -6.36 8.37
N ASP A 84 -5.47 -7.60 8.10
CA ASP A 84 -4.51 -8.68 7.93
C ASP A 84 -4.06 -8.78 6.46
N ASN A 85 -2.91 -9.44 6.24
CA ASN A 85 -2.33 -9.64 4.89
C ASN A 85 -2.20 -8.35 4.08
N PHE A 86 -1.93 -7.23 4.77
CA PHE A 86 -1.78 -5.94 4.12
C PHE A 86 -0.57 -5.96 3.19
N THR A 87 -0.83 -5.83 1.89
CA THR A 87 0.18 -6.05 0.85
C THR A 87 0.07 -4.99 -0.24
N TRP A 88 1.20 -4.36 -0.54
CA TRP A 88 1.37 -3.48 -1.68
C TRP A 88 2.07 -4.23 -2.81
N THR A 89 1.47 -4.23 -4.01
CA THR A 89 2.02 -4.85 -5.22
C THR A 89 2.14 -3.83 -6.35
N ASP A 90 3.22 -3.89 -7.12
CA ASP A 90 3.42 -3.08 -8.32
C ASP A 90 3.73 -3.98 -9.51
N ASN A 91 2.90 -3.89 -10.55
CA ASN A 91 3.04 -4.64 -11.80
C ASN A 91 3.71 -3.77 -12.83
N LEU A 92 4.98 -4.02 -13.07
CA LEU A 92 5.81 -3.21 -13.95
C LEU A 92 5.42 -3.42 -15.42
N PRO A 93 5.41 -2.37 -16.24
CA PRO A 93 5.28 -2.48 -17.70
C PRO A 93 6.61 -2.98 -18.31
N TYR A 94 6.97 -4.22 -18.01
CA TYR A 94 8.29 -4.81 -18.29
C TYR A 94 8.63 -4.91 -19.78
N GLU A 95 7.68 -4.76 -20.67
CA GLU A 95 7.92 -4.66 -22.11
C GLU A 95 8.62 -3.34 -22.49
N TYR A 96 8.51 -2.33 -21.62
CA TYR A 96 8.99 -0.97 -21.85
C TYR A 96 10.05 -0.51 -20.84
N VAL A 97 10.04 -1.04 -19.61
CA VAL A 97 10.94 -0.60 -18.54
C VAL A 97 11.54 -1.77 -17.77
N ARG A 98 12.65 -1.48 -17.05
CA ARG A 98 13.22 -2.37 -16.03
C ARG A 98 13.31 -1.61 -14.71
N ILE A 99 12.75 -2.17 -13.64
CA ILE A 99 12.94 -1.61 -12.30
C ILE A 99 14.41 -1.65 -11.93
N THR A 100 14.89 -0.57 -11.32
CA THR A 100 16.26 -0.48 -10.85
C THR A 100 16.34 -0.34 -9.33
N LYS A 101 15.45 0.47 -8.75
CA LYS A 101 15.52 0.82 -7.33
C LYS A 101 14.13 0.94 -6.73
N LEU A 102 14.00 0.55 -5.46
CA LEU A 102 12.85 0.85 -4.61
C LEU A 102 13.31 1.55 -3.34
N PHE A 103 12.67 2.66 -3.01
CA PHE A 103 12.72 3.32 -1.71
C PHE A 103 11.38 3.08 -1.02
N THR A 104 11.42 2.38 0.11
CA THR A 104 10.21 1.85 0.74
C THR A 104 9.40 2.89 1.52
N GLY A 105 9.97 4.08 1.74
CA GLY A 105 9.39 5.08 2.61
C GLY A 105 9.49 4.69 4.09
N THR A 106 8.84 5.49 4.94
CA THR A 106 8.65 5.21 6.37
C THR A 106 7.16 5.25 6.70
N TYR A 107 6.77 4.62 7.80
CA TYR A 107 5.37 4.49 8.18
C TYR A 107 5.16 4.88 9.64
N ASN A 108 3.94 5.21 9.99
CA ASN A 108 3.55 5.65 11.34
C ASN A 108 3.45 4.52 12.38
N GLU A 109 3.62 3.27 11.97
CA GLU A 109 3.62 2.08 12.81
C GLU A 109 4.98 1.37 12.72
N ASP A 110 5.52 0.88 13.83
CA ASP A 110 6.78 0.13 13.88
C ASP A 110 6.51 -1.36 13.70
N LEU A 111 6.80 -1.88 12.50
CA LEU A 111 6.66 -3.29 12.16
C LEU A 111 7.69 -3.71 11.11
N ASP A 112 7.94 -5.01 11.05
CA ASP A 112 8.77 -5.60 10.01
C ASP A 112 7.90 -6.02 8.82
N TYR A 113 8.44 -5.88 7.62
CA TYR A 113 7.80 -6.27 6.38
C TYR A 113 8.76 -7.01 5.46
N VAL A 114 8.20 -7.79 4.54
CA VAL A 114 8.98 -8.58 3.57
C VAL A 114 8.82 -7.97 2.18
N VAL A 115 9.95 -7.76 1.50
CA VAL A 115 9.97 -7.37 0.08
C VAL A 115 10.22 -8.63 -0.74
N LYS A 116 9.40 -8.81 -1.77
CA LYS A 116 9.49 -9.91 -2.71
C LYS A 116 9.42 -9.39 -4.14
N TYR A 117 9.97 -10.13 -5.07
CA TYR A 117 9.90 -9.84 -6.50
C TYR A 117 9.53 -11.09 -7.29
N LYS A 118 9.07 -10.90 -8.51
CA LYS A 118 8.77 -11.95 -9.46
C LYS A 118 9.48 -11.66 -10.77
N THR A 119 9.88 -12.70 -11.48
CA THR A 119 10.50 -12.58 -12.80
C THR A 119 9.65 -13.23 -13.89
N ASN A 120 9.97 -12.96 -15.14
CA ASN A 120 9.32 -13.62 -16.27
C ASN A 120 9.59 -15.13 -16.35
N LYS A 121 10.54 -15.65 -15.56
CA LYS A 121 10.88 -17.08 -15.48
C LYS A 121 10.40 -17.74 -14.19
N SER A 122 9.98 -16.98 -13.18
CA SER A 122 9.47 -17.53 -11.92
C SER A 122 7.94 -17.56 -11.91
N GLU A 123 7.35 -18.65 -11.40
CA GLU A 123 5.90 -18.74 -11.16
C GLU A 123 5.54 -18.08 -9.82
N ASP A 124 6.44 -18.17 -8.84
CA ASP A 124 6.26 -17.66 -7.48
C ASP A 124 7.09 -16.40 -7.23
N TYR A 125 6.68 -15.65 -6.19
CA TYR A 125 7.46 -14.53 -5.69
C TYR A 125 8.68 -15.01 -4.90
N ILE A 126 9.83 -14.42 -5.19
CA ILE A 126 11.12 -14.66 -4.57
C ILE A 126 11.32 -13.60 -3.49
N GLU A 127 11.71 -14.00 -2.28
CA GLU A 127 12.02 -13.07 -1.20
C GLU A 127 13.33 -12.32 -1.50
N TYR A 128 13.26 -10.98 -1.46
CA TYR A 128 14.44 -10.13 -1.52
C TYR A 128 15.03 -9.90 -0.12
N GLY A 129 14.18 -9.68 0.88
CA GLY A 129 14.60 -9.52 2.27
C GLY A 129 13.53 -8.92 3.16
N THR A 130 13.84 -8.88 4.47
CA THR A 130 12.99 -8.33 5.52
C THR A 130 13.54 -6.98 5.99
N TYR A 131 12.66 -6.01 6.20
CA TYR A 131 12.96 -4.63 6.52
C TYR A 131 12.01 -4.10 7.58
N ASN A 132 12.33 -2.93 8.16
CA ASN A 132 11.51 -2.30 9.17
C ASN A 132 10.96 -0.96 8.67
N THR A 133 9.71 -0.67 9.00
CA THR A 133 8.93 0.52 8.57
C THR A 133 9.47 1.84 9.08
N GLN A 134 10.29 1.85 10.15
CA GLN A 134 10.86 3.08 10.71
C GLN A 134 12.05 3.62 9.90
N LYS A 135 12.44 2.90 8.84
CA LYS A 135 13.53 3.28 7.95
C LYS A 135 13.04 3.33 6.52
N ASN A 136 13.48 4.36 5.78
CA ASN A 136 13.35 4.40 4.34
C ASN A 136 14.44 3.51 3.74
N ASN A 137 14.10 2.24 3.49
CA ASN A 137 15.05 1.25 3.02
C ASN A 137 15.27 1.40 1.51
N TYR A 138 16.54 1.32 1.11
CA TYR A 138 16.95 1.29 -0.28
C TYR A 138 17.13 -0.16 -0.74
N ILE A 139 16.43 -0.52 -1.80
CA ILE A 139 16.49 -1.83 -2.43
C ILE A 139 17.01 -1.65 -3.85
N ASP A 140 18.12 -2.30 -4.15
CA ASP A 140 18.80 -2.26 -5.45
C ASP A 140 18.46 -3.52 -6.24
N PHE A 141 17.46 -3.44 -7.09
CA PHE A 141 17.07 -4.57 -7.95
C PHE A 141 18.09 -4.88 -9.04
N THR A 142 19.03 -3.96 -9.33
CA THR A 142 20.12 -4.25 -10.29
C THR A 142 21.18 -5.18 -9.73
N SER A 143 21.18 -5.40 -8.40
CA SER A 143 22.08 -6.34 -7.72
C SER A 143 21.55 -7.78 -7.71
N VAL A 144 20.32 -8.00 -8.16
CA VAL A 144 19.74 -9.34 -8.26
C VAL A 144 20.42 -10.10 -9.40
N GLU A 145 20.96 -11.28 -9.09
CA GLU A 145 21.53 -12.16 -10.10
C GLU A 145 20.39 -12.80 -10.89
N LEU A 146 20.26 -12.40 -12.14
CA LEU A 146 19.27 -12.90 -13.10
C LEU A 146 19.98 -13.65 -14.22
N GLU A 147 19.33 -14.64 -14.80
CA GLU A 147 19.82 -15.33 -16.01
C GLU A 147 19.70 -14.41 -17.24
N ASP A 148 20.33 -14.85 -18.34
CA ASP A 148 20.12 -14.22 -19.64
C ASP A 148 18.62 -14.24 -19.99
N ASP A 149 18.09 -13.13 -20.48
CA ASP A 149 16.67 -12.92 -20.80
C ASP A 149 15.70 -13.00 -19.60
N GLU A 150 16.20 -13.04 -18.38
CA GLU A 150 15.40 -12.91 -17.18
C GLU A 150 15.30 -11.46 -16.73
N TYR A 151 14.11 -11.05 -16.28
CA TYR A 151 13.84 -9.71 -15.78
C TYR A 151 12.70 -9.70 -14.78
N ILE A 152 12.73 -8.72 -13.88
CA ILE A 152 11.69 -8.54 -12.86
C ILE A 152 10.44 -7.98 -13.53
N THR A 153 9.30 -8.63 -13.28
CA THR A 153 7.98 -8.26 -13.78
C THR A 153 7.13 -7.54 -12.73
N ASP A 154 7.30 -7.92 -11.46
CA ASP A 154 6.50 -7.44 -10.35
C ASP A 154 7.36 -7.38 -9.08
N PHE A 155 6.95 -6.52 -8.15
CA PHE A 155 7.40 -6.64 -6.77
C PHE A 155 6.20 -6.48 -5.83
N LYS A 156 6.34 -6.97 -4.61
CA LYS A 156 5.39 -6.75 -3.53
C LYS A 156 6.07 -6.53 -2.19
N VAL A 157 5.37 -5.79 -1.34
CA VAL A 157 5.75 -5.49 0.04
C VAL A 157 4.65 -6.03 0.94
N GLU A 158 4.94 -7.05 1.72
CA GLU A 158 4.01 -7.71 2.63
C GLU A 158 4.23 -7.17 4.05
N PHE A 159 3.29 -6.37 4.55
CA PHE A 159 3.35 -5.77 5.90
C PHE A 159 2.73 -6.66 6.98
N GLY A 160 1.93 -7.66 6.60
CA GLY A 160 1.20 -8.49 7.55
C GLY A 160 -0.03 -7.79 8.11
N THR A 161 -0.18 -7.77 9.45
CA THR A 161 -1.30 -7.06 10.11
C THR A 161 -0.91 -5.62 10.38
N VAL A 162 -1.76 -4.68 9.95
CA VAL A 162 -1.59 -3.23 10.18
C VAL A 162 -2.79 -2.65 10.94
N MET A 163 -2.55 -1.68 11.81
CA MET A 163 -3.58 -1.06 12.65
C MET A 163 -4.39 0.00 11.87
N PRO A 164 -5.57 0.42 12.40
CA PRO A 164 -6.33 1.53 11.85
C PRO A 164 -5.48 2.79 11.69
N GLY A 165 -5.52 3.38 10.50
CA GLY A 165 -4.76 4.58 10.19
C GLY A 165 -3.28 4.35 9.89
N PHE A 166 -2.84 3.09 9.70
CA PHE A 166 -1.51 2.81 9.14
C PHE A 166 -1.33 3.55 7.82
N GLU A 167 -0.25 4.32 7.70
CA GLU A 167 0.03 5.10 6.49
C GLU A 167 1.51 5.39 6.29
N ALA A 168 1.89 5.60 5.02
CA ALA A 168 3.23 6.06 4.66
C ALA A 168 3.43 7.53 5.08
N VAL A 169 4.45 7.78 5.93
CA VAL A 169 4.91 9.11 6.36
C VAL A 169 5.85 9.70 5.32
N GLU A 170 6.98 9.03 5.06
CA GLU A 170 7.78 9.28 3.86
C GLU A 170 7.21 8.42 2.74
N LYS A 171 6.87 9.06 1.63
CA LYS A 171 6.21 8.37 0.52
C LYS A 171 7.19 7.44 -0.20
N PRO A 172 6.82 6.17 -0.45
CA PRO A 172 7.64 5.26 -1.23
C PRO A 172 7.71 5.68 -2.70
N PHE A 173 8.77 5.26 -3.38
CA PHE A 173 8.93 5.48 -4.81
C PHE A 173 9.90 4.46 -5.44
N ILE A 174 9.77 4.28 -6.73
CA ILE A 174 10.65 3.42 -7.52
C ILE A 174 11.32 4.20 -8.63
N PHE A 175 12.49 3.73 -9.06
CA PHE A 175 13.10 4.10 -10.33
C PHE A 175 13.04 2.92 -11.29
N ALA A 176 12.80 3.25 -12.56
CA ALA A 176 12.83 2.28 -13.65
C ALA A 176 13.59 2.85 -14.84
N LYS A 177 14.32 2.02 -15.53
CA LYS A 177 15.04 2.33 -16.76
C LYS A 177 14.18 2.02 -17.96
N VAL A 178 13.93 3.01 -18.82
CA VAL A 178 13.24 2.82 -20.11
C VAL A 178 14.14 2.03 -21.06
N LEU A 179 13.58 1.02 -21.69
CA LEU A 179 14.33 0.17 -22.61
C LEU A 179 14.79 0.92 -23.85
N PRO A 180 15.95 0.57 -24.42
CA PRO A 180 16.46 1.19 -25.64
C PRO A 180 15.61 0.87 -26.87
N THR A 181 14.78 -0.18 -26.79
CA THR A 181 13.90 -0.67 -27.86
C THR A 181 12.57 0.08 -27.94
N VAL A 182 12.27 0.94 -26.97
CA VAL A 182 11.04 1.76 -26.96
C VAL A 182 11.06 2.74 -28.12
N GLU A 183 9.97 2.76 -28.90
CA GLU A 183 9.82 3.62 -30.08
C GLU A 183 8.99 4.88 -29.73
N PRO A 184 9.06 5.96 -30.55
CA PRO A 184 8.16 7.10 -30.42
C PRO A 184 6.70 6.67 -30.49
N ASP A 185 5.85 7.29 -29.63
CA ASP A 185 4.42 7.03 -29.49
C ASP A 185 4.05 5.70 -28.81
N ASP A 186 5.03 4.87 -28.41
CA ASP A 186 4.77 3.75 -27.52
C ASP A 186 4.13 4.25 -26.22
N ARG A 187 3.15 3.49 -25.74
CA ARG A 187 2.38 3.83 -24.53
C ARG A 187 2.39 2.64 -23.59
N TRP A 188 2.60 2.93 -22.32
CA TRP A 188 2.50 1.92 -21.26
C TRP A 188 1.83 2.47 -20.03
N VAL A 189 1.32 1.58 -19.21
CA VAL A 189 0.71 1.90 -17.92
C VAL A 189 1.40 1.08 -16.85
N ASN A 190 1.81 1.73 -15.78
CA ASN A 190 2.30 1.06 -14.58
C ASN A 190 1.16 0.93 -13.58
N TYR A 191 0.77 -0.31 -13.25
CA TYR A 191 -0.31 -0.63 -12.34
C TYR A 191 0.22 -0.92 -10.94
N THR A 192 -0.55 -0.55 -9.93
CA THR A 192 -0.27 -0.90 -8.54
C THR A 192 -1.56 -1.27 -7.82
N SER A 193 -1.47 -2.12 -6.83
CA SER A 193 -2.59 -2.48 -5.96
C SER A 193 -2.17 -2.54 -4.50
N LEU A 194 -3.13 -2.26 -3.64
CA LEU A 194 -3.05 -2.44 -2.20
C LEU A 194 -4.16 -3.40 -1.79
N THR A 195 -3.81 -4.45 -1.09
CA THR A 195 -4.77 -5.46 -0.62
C THR A 195 -4.69 -5.62 0.89
N GLY A 196 -5.77 -6.11 1.49
CA GLY A 196 -5.83 -6.45 2.90
C GLY A 196 -7.13 -7.17 3.23
N ASN A 197 -7.18 -7.82 4.38
CA ASN A 197 -8.33 -8.61 4.79
C ASN A 197 -8.85 -8.15 6.14
N TYR A 198 -10.16 -8.07 6.28
CA TYR A 198 -10.84 -8.02 7.57
C TYR A 198 -11.76 -9.21 7.69
N LYS A 199 -11.40 -10.19 8.53
CA LYS A 199 -12.11 -11.48 8.63
C LYS A 199 -12.24 -12.15 7.25
N GLU A 200 -13.46 -12.43 6.78
CA GLU A 200 -13.74 -13.03 5.47
C GLU A 200 -13.84 -11.98 4.33
N HIS A 201 -13.66 -10.69 4.64
CA HIS A 201 -13.75 -9.62 3.65
C HIS A 201 -12.37 -9.31 3.08
N GLU A 202 -12.21 -9.55 1.80
CA GLU A 202 -11.04 -9.13 1.03
C GLU A 202 -11.26 -7.70 0.51
N LEU A 203 -10.24 -6.85 0.70
CA LEU A 203 -10.22 -5.48 0.21
C LEU A 203 -9.11 -5.34 -0.83
N GLU A 204 -9.38 -4.55 -1.86
CA GLU A 204 -8.39 -4.15 -2.85
C GLU A 204 -8.66 -2.70 -3.27
N ASP A 205 -7.60 -1.91 -3.38
CA ASP A 205 -7.58 -0.61 -4.04
C ASP A 205 -6.47 -0.58 -5.08
N LYS A 206 -6.66 0.18 -6.16
CA LYS A 206 -5.78 0.20 -7.33
C LYS A 206 -5.48 1.62 -7.78
N ALA A 207 -4.25 1.82 -8.22
CA ALA A 207 -3.83 3.02 -8.91
C ALA A 207 -2.99 2.68 -10.14
N GLU A 208 -2.95 3.60 -11.09
CA GLU A 208 -2.20 3.42 -12.33
C GLU A 208 -1.58 4.73 -12.78
N TRP A 209 -0.52 4.65 -13.58
CA TRP A 209 0.08 5.82 -14.20
C TRP A 209 0.47 5.54 -15.66
N PRO A 210 -0.12 6.27 -16.63
CA PRO A 210 0.23 6.16 -18.03
C PRO A 210 1.46 6.99 -18.37
N THR A 211 2.29 6.46 -19.25
CA THR A 211 3.47 7.14 -19.83
C THR A 211 3.47 6.95 -21.34
N ILE A 212 3.88 7.97 -22.08
CA ILE A 212 4.09 7.90 -23.53
C ILE A 212 5.55 8.18 -23.86
N SER A 213 6.10 7.39 -24.81
CA SER A 213 7.40 7.71 -25.38
C SER A 213 7.29 8.85 -26.37
N TYR A 214 8.22 9.80 -26.31
CA TYR A 214 8.35 10.83 -27.30
C TYR A 214 9.66 10.66 -28.09
N GLY A 215 9.66 11.13 -29.33
CA GLY A 215 10.78 10.95 -30.26
C GLY A 215 12.08 11.55 -29.74
N LYS A 216 13.22 10.99 -30.21
CA LYS A 216 14.56 11.49 -29.88
C LYS A 216 14.58 13.02 -29.99
N LYS A 217 15.11 13.67 -28.96
CA LYS A 217 15.47 15.08 -28.99
C LYS A 217 16.21 15.37 -30.29
N LEU A 218 15.61 16.14 -31.19
CA LEU A 218 16.28 16.54 -32.42
C LEU A 218 17.58 17.24 -32.03
N GLU A 219 18.72 16.63 -32.32
CA GLU A 219 19.97 17.34 -32.29
C GLU A 219 19.87 18.44 -33.36
N ILE A 220 19.70 19.66 -32.92
CA ILE A 220 19.82 20.83 -33.78
C ILE A 220 21.29 20.88 -34.23
N LYS A 221 21.59 20.24 -35.34
CA LYS A 221 22.86 20.45 -36.02
C LYS A 221 22.95 21.96 -36.29
N LYS A 222 23.98 22.60 -35.69
CA LYS A 222 24.26 24.00 -35.99
C LYS A 222 24.18 24.20 -37.51
N LEU A 223 23.28 25.05 -37.94
CA LEU A 223 23.23 25.50 -39.35
C LEU A 223 24.66 25.93 -39.75
N PRO A 224 25.11 25.56 -40.97
CA PRO A 224 26.38 26.07 -41.47
C PRO A 224 26.32 27.60 -41.41
N ARG A 225 27.36 28.22 -40.85
CA ARG A 225 27.50 29.67 -40.94
C ARG A 225 27.58 30.02 -42.41
N THR A 226 26.49 30.52 -42.97
CA THR A 226 26.53 31.21 -44.25
C THR A 226 27.29 32.50 -43.95
N GLY A 227 28.58 32.52 -44.29
CA GLY A 227 29.37 33.72 -44.27
C GLY A 227 28.91 34.62 -45.41
N PHE A 228 28.63 35.86 -45.05
CA PHE A 228 28.74 37.02 -45.91
C PHE A 228 29.87 37.85 -45.40
#